data_083527daac0a797330ac24590f8116e9
#
_entry.id   083527daac0a797330ac24590f8116e9
#
_cell.length_a   1.000
_cell.length_b   1.000
_cell.length_c   1.000
_cell.angle_alpha   90.00
_cell.angle_beta   90.00
_cell.angle_gamma   90.00
#
_symmetry.space_group_name_H-M   'P 1'
#
loop_
_entity.id
_entity.type
_entity.pdbx_description
1 polymer ?
#
loop_
_entity_poly.entity_id
_entity_poly.type
_entity_poly.pdbx_seq_one_letter_code
_entity_poly.pdbx_strand_id
1 'polypeptide(L)'
;MKLKKLSAILLGLLGMVTLSGCSAYDRSGTFYETFVKPMDIFLAKIYEYTGSWGWSIVIITLIIRLLVLPFMLNNYKIQNKSRKGQELARPELDVVQKKQQAAKEKEARAISNEEKMQARSELMELQREQMAIMKKYGAMPLSLGGCLPVLIPAPFLMAIFYTLTNPLYSAGIIDSTFLGVFSLGTRSYTLPLIAFVVYAIQTKLQMSLMPTPSQPGQEQMQSMMQWLSPIMITVFSFWVAGAVAVYYIVGGLFMIFQTYLGHALYPPYKPEKQKKQAFDPEKVTLVSNKKKRK
;
A
#
# COMPACT_ATOMS: atom_id res chain seq x y z
N MET A 1 -27.10 -1.12 -4.52
CA MET A 1 -27.36 -1.59 -3.14
C MET A 1 -26.38 -2.65 -2.65
N LYS A 2 -25.98 -3.65 -3.44
CA LYS A 2 -25.05 -4.74 -3.04
C LYS A 2 -23.63 -4.21 -2.67
N LEU A 3 -23.11 -3.20 -3.37
CA LEU A 3 -21.76 -2.65 -3.17
C LEU A 3 -21.62 -1.90 -1.83
N LYS A 4 -22.65 -1.16 -1.41
CA LYS A 4 -22.67 -0.45 -0.10
C LYS A 4 -22.74 -1.42 1.08
N LYS A 5 -23.45 -2.54 0.94
CA LYS A 5 -23.49 -3.60 1.94
C LYS A 5 -22.15 -4.32 2.06
N LEU A 6 -21.48 -4.57 0.93
CA LEU A 6 -20.15 -5.21 0.91
C LEU A 6 -19.08 -4.30 1.54
N SER A 7 -19.12 -3.00 1.30
CA SER A 7 -18.18 -2.05 1.92
C SER A 7 -18.42 -1.89 3.43
N ALA A 8 -19.68 -1.93 3.88
CA ALA A 8 -20.00 -1.90 5.30
C ALA A 8 -19.55 -3.19 6.01
N ILE A 9 -19.71 -4.35 5.38
CA ILE A 9 -19.21 -5.63 5.90
C ILE A 9 -17.67 -5.62 5.96
N LEU A 10 -17.00 -5.10 4.94
CA LEU A 10 -15.54 -5.02 4.89
C LEU A 10 -14.98 -4.06 5.95
N LEU A 11 -15.64 -2.91 6.15
CA LEU A 11 -15.32 -1.96 7.23
C LEU A 11 -15.60 -2.55 8.62
N GLY A 12 -16.68 -3.30 8.78
CA GLY A 12 -16.98 -4.02 10.01
C GLY A 12 -15.95 -5.11 10.32
N LEU A 13 -15.53 -5.88 9.32
CA LEU A 13 -14.45 -6.88 9.42
C LEU A 13 -13.11 -6.22 9.77
N LEU A 14 -12.78 -5.09 9.15
CA LEU A 14 -11.57 -4.33 9.44
C LEU A 14 -11.59 -3.78 10.87
N GLY A 15 -12.73 -3.26 11.32
CA GLY A 15 -12.93 -2.79 12.70
C GLY A 15 -12.81 -3.93 13.72
N MET A 16 -13.34 -5.12 13.42
CA MET A 16 -13.18 -6.29 14.28
C MET A 16 -11.72 -6.76 14.36
N VAL A 17 -10.97 -6.75 13.27
CA VAL A 17 -9.55 -7.12 13.25
C VAL A 17 -8.69 -6.12 14.01
N THR A 18 -8.98 -4.83 13.93
CA THR A 18 -8.23 -3.81 14.68
C THR A 18 -8.55 -3.82 16.18
N LEU A 19 -9.80 -4.05 16.56
CA LEU A 19 -10.23 -4.16 17.96
C LEU A 19 -9.75 -5.47 18.63
N SER A 20 -9.54 -6.54 17.88
CA SER A 20 -9.02 -7.81 18.40
C SER A 20 -7.49 -7.84 18.54
N GLY A 21 -6.79 -6.80 18.08
CA GLY A 21 -5.32 -6.72 18.16
C GLY A 21 -4.78 -6.77 19.59
N CYS A 22 -5.46 -6.20 20.56
CA CYS A 22 -5.06 -6.27 21.98
C CYS A 22 -5.18 -7.70 22.54
N SER A 23 -6.20 -8.46 22.14
CA SER A 23 -6.40 -9.83 22.62
C SER A 23 -5.40 -10.84 22.04
N ALA A 24 -4.74 -10.54 20.91
CA ALA A 24 -3.73 -11.40 20.32
C ALA A 24 -2.45 -11.47 21.19
N TYR A 25 -2.13 -10.40 21.89
CA TYR A 25 -1.02 -10.36 22.85
C TYR A 25 -1.30 -11.24 24.08
N ASP A 26 -2.54 -11.27 24.55
CA ASP A 26 -2.99 -12.07 25.68
C ASP A 26 -3.27 -13.53 25.30
N ARG A 27 -2.95 -13.92 24.06
CA ARG A 27 -3.18 -15.27 23.51
C ARG A 27 -4.64 -15.70 23.60
N SER A 28 -5.55 -14.75 23.43
CA SER A 28 -6.99 -14.96 23.50
C SER A 28 -7.70 -14.33 22.28
N GLY A 29 -8.95 -14.72 22.09
CA GLY A 29 -9.81 -14.14 21.06
C GLY A 29 -9.69 -14.81 19.68
N THR A 30 -10.68 -14.51 18.84
CA THR A 30 -10.86 -15.17 17.53
C THR A 30 -9.67 -14.98 16.60
N PHE A 31 -9.03 -13.81 16.62
CA PHE A 31 -7.86 -13.56 15.77
C PHE A 31 -6.67 -14.45 16.15
N TYR A 32 -6.40 -14.58 17.45
CA TYR A 32 -5.34 -15.46 17.93
C TYR A 32 -5.60 -16.92 17.54
N GLU A 33 -6.77 -17.46 17.85
CA GLU A 33 -7.10 -18.86 17.55
C GLU A 33 -7.12 -19.17 16.06
N THR A 34 -7.55 -18.18 15.21
CA THR A 34 -7.71 -18.40 13.77
C THR A 34 -6.42 -18.19 12.97
N PHE A 35 -5.58 -17.24 13.36
CA PHE A 35 -4.40 -16.84 12.58
C PHE A 35 -3.08 -17.04 13.32
N VAL A 36 -2.96 -16.57 14.57
CA VAL A 36 -1.66 -16.57 15.28
C VAL A 36 -1.26 -17.96 15.72
N LYS A 37 -2.14 -18.67 16.43
CA LYS A 37 -1.89 -20.00 16.95
C LYS A 37 -1.57 -21.04 15.85
N PRO A 38 -2.33 -21.14 14.74
CA PRO A 38 -1.95 -22.02 13.65
C PRO A 38 -0.62 -21.65 13.01
N MET A 39 -0.30 -20.36 12.91
CA MET A 39 0.97 -19.87 12.40
C MET A 39 2.14 -20.30 13.28
N ASP A 40 1.99 -20.19 14.60
CA ASP A 40 3.01 -20.57 15.57
C ASP A 40 3.24 -22.10 15.57
N ILE A 41 2.16 -22.89 15.53
CA ILE A 41 2.24 -24.36 15.41
C ILE A 41 2.92 -24.75 14.08
N PHE A 42 2.56 -24.08 12.99
CA PHE A 42 3.14 -24.39 11.69
C PHE A 42 4.64 -24.02 11.63
N LEU A 43 5.03 -22.93 12.26
CA LEU A 43 6.43 -22.53 12.39
C LEU A 43 7.23 -23.58 13.20
N ALA A 44 6.69 -24.09 14.31
CA ALA A 44 7.30 -25.15 15.09
C ALA A 44 7.45 -26.45 14.29
N LYS A 45 6.46 -26.81 13.49
CA LYS A 45 6.56 -27.97 12.59
C LYS A 45 7.65 -27.81 11.53
N ILE A 46 7.81 -26.64 10.93
CA ILE A 46 8.91 -26.39 9.98
C ILE A 46 10.25 -26.56 10.68
N TYR A 47 10.36 -26.16 11.94
CA TYR A 47 11.57 -26.35 12.73
C TYR A 47 11.94 -27.83 12.91
N GLU A 48 10.97 -28.72 13.11
CA GLU A 48 11.23 -30.18 13.20
C GLU A 48 11.95 -30.73 11.97
N TYR A 49 11.71 -30.15 10.77
CA TYR A 49 12.35 -30.55 9.53
C TYR A 49 13.66 -29.82 9.25
N THR A 50 13.78 -28.57 9.68
CA THR A 50 14.94 -27.71 9.34
C THR A 50 16.03 -27.72 10.39
N GLY A 51 15.68 -28.03 11.64
CA GLY A 51 16.57 -27.92 12.81
C GLY A 51 17.04 -26.50 13.11
N SER A 52 16.46 -25.46 12.43
CA SER A 52 16.88 -24.07 12.58
C SER A 52 15.69 -23.11 12.54
N TRP A 53 15.51 -22.35 13.61
CA TRP A 53 14.44 -21.36 13.69
C TRP A 53 14.58 -20.28 12.62
N GLY A 54 15.80 -19.84 12.30
CA GLY A 54 16.03 -18.87 11.25
C GLY A 54 15.55 -19.34 9.87
N TRP A 55 15.89 -20.59 9.50
CA TRP A 55 15.39 -21.18 8.25
C TRP A 55 13.88 -21.42 8.28
N SER A 56 13.33 -21.75 9.44
CA SER A 56 11.87 -21.88 9.61
C SER A 56 11.15 -20.56 9.32
N ILE A 57 11.70 -19.43 9.81
CA ILE A 57 11.17 -18.09 9.51
C ILE A 57 11.26 -17.78 8.02
N VAL A 58 12.37 -18.12 7.36
CA VAL A 58 12.54 -17.94 5.90
C VAL A 58 11.46 -18.70 5.14
N ILE A 59 11.31 -20.00 5.44
CA ILE A 59 10.38 -20.89 4.73
C ILE A 59 8.93 -20.43 4.92
N ILE A 60 8.50 -20.18 6.17
CA ILE A 60 7.12 -19.72 6.42
C ILE A 60 6.82 -18.39 5.75
N THR A 61 7.79 -17.48 5.74
CA THR A 61 7.66 -16.19 5.04
C THR A 61 7.45 -16.39 3.55
N LEU A 62 8.24 -17.27 2.93
CA LEU A 62 8.10 -17.58 1.50
C LEU A 62 6.77 -18.26 1.19
N ILE A 63 6.31 -19.19 2.02
CA ILE A 63 5.00 -19.85 1.87
C ILE A 63 3.87 -18.81 1.90
N ILE A 64 3.86 -17.93 2.90
CA ILE A 64 2.84 -16.86 3.00
C ILE A 64 2.90 -15.94 1.78
N ARG A 65 4.10 -15.53 1.36
CA ARG A 65 4.29 -14.66 0.19
C ARG A 65 3.83 -15.32 -1.10
N LEU A 66 4.10 -16.60 -1.29
CA LEU A 66 3.63 -17.37 -2.45
C LEU A 66 2.10 -17.51 -2.46
N LEU A 67 1.49 -17.75 -1.29
CA LEU A 67 0.04 -17.84 -1.17
C LEU A 67 -0.65 -16.51 -1.53
N VAL A 68 -0.04 -15.37 -1.17
CA VAL A 68 -0.57 -14.04 -1.44
C VAL A 68 -0.20 -13.55 -2.85
N LEU A 69 0.82 -14.13 -3.49
CA LEU A 69 1.34 -13.72 -4.79
C LEU A 69 0.27 -13.55 -5.89
N PRO A 70 -0.67 -14.51 -6.13
CA PRO A 70 -1.66 -14.36 -7.19
C PRO A 70 -2.58 -13.15 -6.99
N PHE A 71 -2.91 -12.82 -5.74
CA PHE A 71 -3.68 -11.62 -5.42
C PHE A 71 -2.89 -10.35 -5.73
N MET A 72 -1.59 -10.34 -5.42
CA MET A 72 -0.71 -9.20 -5.70
C MET A 72 -0.49 -9.02 -7.19
N LEU A 73 -0.35 -10.10 -7.96
CA LEU A 73 -0.24 -10.03 -9.42
C LEU A 73 -1.52 -9.47 -10.06
N ASN A 74 -2.69 -9.91 -9.60
CA ASN A 74 -3.96 -9.32 -10.05
C ASN A 74 -4.05 -7.82 -9.71
N ASN A 75 -3.52 -7.42 -8.56
CA ASN A 75 -3.46 -6.00 -8.18
C ASN A 75 -2.59 -5.18 -9.15
N TYR A 76 -1.44 -5.68 -9.63
CA TYR A 76 -0.66 -5.01 -10.67
C TYR A 76 -1.48 -4.77 -11.94
N LYS A 77 -2.31 -5.74 -12.36
CA LYS A 77 -3.22 -5.59 -13.49
C LYS A 77 -4.23 -4.45 -13.27
N ILE A 78 -4.83 -4.39 -12.07
CA ILE A 78 -5.79 -3.34 -11.71
C ILE A 78 -5.10 -1.96 -11.66
N GLN A 79 -3.92 -1.87 -11.06
CA GLN A 79 -3.14 -0.64 -11.01
C GLN A 79 -2.77 -0.14 -12.41
N ASN A 80 -2.35 -1.01 -13.32
CA ASN A 80 -2.03 -0.64 -14.69
C ASN A 80 -3.24 -0.12 -15.46
N LYS A 81 -4.42 -0.71 -15.24
CA LYS A 81 -5.68 -0.19 -15.80
C LYS A 81 -5.99 1.22 -15.28
N SER A 82 -5.82 1.44 -13.97
CA SER A 82 -6.01 2.75 -13.34
C SER A 82 -5.01 3.79 -13.87
N ARG A 83 -3.74 3.41 -14.04
CA ARG A 83 -2.70 4.26 -14.63
C ARG A 83 -3.03 4.70 -16.05
N LYS A 84 -3.45 3.74 -16.89
CA LYS A 84 -3.91 4.07 -18.24
C LYS A 84 -5.03 5.10 -18.21
N GLY A 85 -6.00 4.92 -17.33
CA GLY A 85 -7.09 5.89 -17.12
C GLY A 85 -6.58 7.27 -16.68
N GLN A 86 -5.61 7.32 -15.76
CA GLN A 86 -5.02 8.57 -15.29
C GLN A 86 -4.26 9.33 -16.40
N GLU A 87 -3.47 8.62 -17.21
CA GLU A 87 -2.77 9.22 -18.33
C GLU A 87 -3.74 9.78 -19.39
N LEU A 88 -4.83 9.06 -19.67
CA LEU A 88 -5.88 9.55 -20.59
C LEU A 88 -6.65 10.74 -20.02
N ALA A 89 -6.84 10.79 -18.71
CA ALA A 89 -7.51 11.89 -18.01
C ALA A 89 -6.63 13.13 -17.82
N ARG A 90 -5.30 12.98 -17.96
CA ARG A 90 -4.30 14.03 -17.65
C ARG A 90 -4.62 15.40 -18.25
N PRO A 91 -5.00 15.54 -19.55
CA PRO A 91 -5.30 16.85 -20.12
C PRO A 91 -6.47 17.57 -19.44
N GLU A 92 -7.53 16.83 -19.08
CA GLU A 92 -8.70 17.39 -18.36
C GLU A 92 -8.34 17.69 -16.90
N LEU A 93 -7.55 16.82 -16.27
CA LEU A 93 -7.10 16.99 -14.87
C LEU A 93 -6.18 18.19 -14.69
N ASP A 94 -5.27 18.46 -15.63
CA ASP A 94 -4.35 19.61 -15.58
C ASP A 94 -5.11 20.94 -15.58
N VAL A 95 -6.23 21.03 -16.31
CA VAL A 95 -7.09 22.23 -16.33
C VAL A 95 -7.78 22.42 -14.98
N VAL A 96 -8.38 21.37 -14.44
CA VAL A 96 -9.05 21.44 -13.13
C VAL A 96 -8.07 21.77 -12.03
N GLN A 97 -6.86 21.22 -12.08
CA GLN A 97 -5.82 21.48 -11.10
C GLN A 97 -5.35 22.95 -11.10
N LYS A 98 -5.17 23.55 -12.30
CA LYS A 98 -4.87 25.00 -12.39
C LYS A 98 -5.97 25.84 -11.76
N LYS A 99 -7.24 25.49 -11.98
CA LYS A 99 -8.37 26.17 -11.33
C LYS A 99 -8.34 25.98 -9.81
N GLN A 100 -8.01 24.78 -9.33
CA GLN A 100 -7.86 24.52 -7.89
C GLN A 100 -6.73 25.33 -7.27
N GLN A 101 -5.60 25.49 -7.95
CA GLN A 101 -4.51 26.36 -7.48
C GLN A 101 -4.95 27.82 -7.38
N ALA A 102 -5.61 28.33 -8.41
CA ALA A 102 -6.15 29.69 -8.39
C ALA A 102 -7.19 29.90 -7.26
N ALA A 103 -8.05 28.91 -7.03
CA ALA A 103 -9.03 28.98 -5.94
C ALA A 103 -8.36 28.92 -4.54
N LYS A 104 -7.29 28.13 -4.37
CA LYS A 104 -6.48 28.13 -3.14
C LYS A 104 -5.78 29.47 -2.91
N GLU A 105 -5.25 30.09 -3.96
CA GLU A 105 -4.66 31.42 -3.85
C GLU A 105 -5.71 32.47 -3.48
N LYS A 106 -6.92 32.41 -4.05
CA LYS A 106 -8.05 33.26 -3.64
C LYS A 106 -8.38 33.07 -2.15
N GLU A 107 -8.49 31.81 -1.69
CA GLU A 107 -8.75 31.50 -0.27
C GLU A 107 -7.64 32.08 0.64
N ALA A 108 -6.37 31.96 0.24
CA ALA A 108 -5.24 32.48 1.00
C ALA A 108 -5.20 34.02 1.08
N ARG A 109 -5.69 34.70 0.05
CA ARG A 109 -5.74 36.18 -0.02
C ARG A 109 -7.02 36.77 0.54
N ALA A 110 -8.05 35.95 0.78
CA ALA A 110 -9.34 36.39 1.25
C ALA A 110 -9.25 36.96 2.68
N ILE A 111 -9.77 38.17 2.87
CA ILE A 111 -9.78 38.88 4.16
C ILE A 111 -11.11 38.60 4.89
N SER A 112 -12.22 38.57 4.15
CA SER A 112 -13.55 38.31 4.68
C SER A 112 -13.85 36.81 4.86
N ASN A 113 -14.63 36.46 5.85
CA ASN A 113 -15.14 35.08 6.04
C ASN A 113 -16.05 34.64 4.89
N GLU A 114 -16.77 35.56 4.27
CA GLU A 114 -17.63 35.28 3.10
C GLU A 114 -16.80 34.87 1.87
N GLU A 115 -15.72 35.62 1.58
CA GLU A 115 -14.78 35.29 0.50
C GLU A 115 -14.10 33.94 0.72
N LYS A 116 -13.71 33.63 1.96
CA LYS A 116 -13.14 32.32 2.33
C LYS A 116 -14.15 31.19 2.10
N MET A 117 -15.40 31.40 2.48
CA MET A 117 -16.44 30.40 2.26
C MET A 117 -16.73 30.18 0.78
N GLN A 118 -16.75 31.24 -0.03
CA GLN A 118 -16.92 31.15 -1.50
C GLN A 118 -15.76 30.39 -2.14
N ALA A 119 -14.50 30.72 -1.80
CA ALA A 119 -13.32 30.04 -2.31
C ALA A 119 -13.31 28.55 -1.93
N ARG A 120 -13.72 28.19 -0.70
CA ARG A 120 -13.90 26.79 -0.26
C ARG A 120 -14.99 26.06 -1.01
N SER A 121 -16.11 26.71 -1.30
CA SER A 121 -17.20 26.10 -2.08
C SER A 121 -16.73 25.84 -3.54
N GLU A 122 -15.98 26.78 -4.13
CA GLU A 122 -15.35 26.62 -5.45
C GLU A 122 -14.37 25.42 -5.45
N LEU A 123 -13.53 25.29 -4.41
CA LEU A 123 -12.61 24.16 -4.25
C LEU A 123 -13.34 22.82 -4.14
N MET A 124 -14.43 22.76 -3.39
CA MET A 124 -15.23 21.52 -3.27
C MET A 124 -15.90 21.15 -4.60
N GLU A 125 -16.36 22.12 -5.37
CA GLU A 125 -16.93 21.88 -6.70
C GLU A 125 -15.87 21.36 -7.69
N LEU A 126 -14.68 21.95 -7.70
CA LEU A 126 -13.53 21.51 -8.51
C LEU A 126 -13.03 20.12 -8.09
N GLN A 127 -13.08 19.76 -6.80
CA GLN A 127 -12.78 18.40 -6.34
C GLN A 127 -13.82 17.39 -6.85
N ARG A 128 -15.10 17.76 -6.89
CA ARG A 128 -16.15 16.91 -7.47
C ARG A 128 -15.96 16.74 -8.98
N GLU A 129 -15.58 17.80 -9.68
CA GLU A 129 -15.26 17.76 -11.12
C GLU A 129 -14.06 16.83 -11.36
N GLN A 130 -13.00 16.95 -10.58
CA GLN A 130 -11.84 16.06 -10.64
C GLN A 130 -12.23 14.59 -10.44
N MET A 131 -13.04 14.27 -9.43
CA MET A 131 -13.53 12.91 -9.21
C MET A 131 -14.40 12.40 -10.36
N ALA A 132 -15.21 13.26 -10.96
CA ALA A 132 -16.05 12.90 -12.12
C ALA A 132 -15.19 12.55 -13.33
N ILE A 133 -14.14 13.34 -13.63
CA ILE A 133 -13.16 13.07 -14.68
C ILE A 133 -12.45 11.73 -14.40
N MET A 134 -11.94 11.53 -13.20
CA MET A 134 -11.26 10.28 -12.83
C MET A 134 -12.20 9.06 -12.97
N LYS A 135 -13.47 9.20 -12.61
CA LYS A 135 -14.49 8.16 -12.81
C LYS A 135 -14.76 7.89 -14.28
N LYS A 136 -14.85 8.93 -15.11
CA LYS A 136 -15.07 8.84 -16.57
C LYS A 136 -14.01 8.00 -17.27
N TYR A 137 -12.74 8.16 -16.86
CA TYR A 137 -11.59 7.43 -17.42
C TYR A 137 -11.21 6.16 -16.68
N GLY A 138 -11.96 5.76 -15.65
CA GLY A 138 -11.61 4.60 -14.81
C GLY A 138 -10.32 4.76 -14.01
N ALA A 139 -9.94 6.01 -13.74
CA ALA A 139 -8.70 6.43 -13.09
C ALA A 139 -8.81 6.52 -11.55
N MET A 140 -9.94 6.12 -10.98
CA MET A 140 -10.18 6.29 -9.54
C MET A 140 -9.17 5.52 -8.69
N PRO A 141 -8.32 6.20 -7.90
CA PRO A 141 -7.33 5.55 -7.03
C PRO A 141 -7.97 4.83 -5.84
N LEU A 142 -9.18 5.22 -5.47
CA LEU A 142 -9.97 4.72 -4.33
C LEU A 142 -11.16 3.84 -4.76
N SER A 143 -11.06 3.11 -5.88
CA SER A 143 -11.94 1.96 -6.03
C SER A 143 -11.62 0.95 -4.92
N LEU A 144 -12.59 0.19 -4.43
CA LEU A 144 -12.42 -0.91 -3.47
C LEU A 144 -11.21 -1.82 -3.82
N GLY A 145 -10.77 -1.83 -5.09
CA GLY A 145 -9.54 -2.49 -5.53
C GLY A 145 -8.23 -1.81 -5.13
N GLY A 146 -8.23 -0.54 -4.72
CA GLY A 146 -7.00 0.18 -4.35
C GLY A 146 -6.50 -0.10 -2.92
N CYS A 147 -7.39 -0.38 -1.97
CA CYS A 147 -7.04 -0.76 -0.60
C CYS A 147 -7.03 -2.29 -0.37
N LEU A 148 -7.66 -3.06 -1.26
CA LEU A 148 -7.72 -4.51 -1.19
C LEU A 148 -6.34 -5.20 -1.09
N PRO A 149 -5.28 -4.72 -1.79
CA PRO A 149 -3.93 -5.29 -1.67
C PRO A 149 -3.31 -5.18 -0.28
N VAL A 150 -3.71 -4.21 0.50
CA VAL A 150 -3.22 -4.03 1.88
C VAL A 150 -4.03 -4.90 2.84
N LEU A 151 -5.34 -5.04 2.59
CA LEU A 151 -6.27 -5.77 3.45
C LEU A 151 -6.08 -7.29 3.38
N ILE A 152 -5.78 -7.84 2.19
CA ILE A 152 -5.61 -9.29 2.02
C ILE A 152 -4.40 -9.84 2.80
N PRO A 153 -3.19 -9.27 2.67
CA PRO A 153 -2.03 -9.76 3.41
C PRO A 153 -2.03 -9.35 4.89
N ALA A 154 -2.78 -8.31 5.29
CA ALA A 154 -2.73 -7.75 6.64
C ALA A 154 -2.92 -8.79 7.76
N PRO A 155 -3.93 -9.68 7.74
CA PRO A 155 -4.10 -10.66 8.81
C PRO A 155 -2.92 -11.64 8.90
N PHE A 156 -2.33 -12.05 7.79
CA PHE A 156 -1.15 -12.93 7.78
C PHE A 156 0.10 -12.20 8.28
N LEU A 157 0.28 -10.93 7.90
CA LEU A 157 1.40 -10.10 8.36
C LEU A 157 1.32 -9.85 9.87
N MET A 158 0.11 -9.59 10.37
CA MET A 158 -0.12 -9.43 11.81
C MET A 158 0.08 -10.75 12.55
N ALA A 159 -0.41 -11.85 12.02
CA ALA A 159 -0.24 -13.16 12.66
C ALA A 159 1.23 -13.56 12.81
N ILE A 160 2.02 -13.46 11.74
CA ILE A 160 3.46 -13.77 11.82
C ILE A 160 4.20 -12.81 12.76
N PHE A 161 3.82 -11.53 12.78
CA PHE A 161 4.39 -10.55 13.70
C PHE A 161 4.12 -10.95 15.16
N TYR A 162 2.87 -11.29 15.52
CA TYR A 162 2.53 -11.74 16.87
C TYR A 162 3.20 -13.06 17.23
N THR A 163 3.28 -13.99 16.28
CA THR A 163 4.00 -15.27 16.48
C THR A 163 5.47 -15.04 16.81
N LEU A 164 6.15 -14.14 16.11
CA LEU A 164 7.57 -13.89 16.30
C LEU A 164 7.88 -13.01 17.53
N THR A 165 6.92 -12.18 17.96
CA THR A 165 7.10 -11.32 19.15
C THR A 165 6.64 -11.96 20.46
N ASN A 166 5.71 -12.91 20.41
CA ASN A 166 5.17 -13.61 21.58
C ASN A 166 4.95 -15.11 21.29
N PRO A 167 6.02 -15.87 20.94
CA PRO A 167 5.93 -17.27 20.56
C PRO A 167 5.49 -18.14 21.74
N LEU A 168 4.66 -19.17 21.48
CA LEU A 168 4.25 -20.18 22.45
C LEU A 168 4.77 -21.56 22.05
N TYR A 169 4.41 -22.04 20.87
CA TYR A 169 4.85 -23.33 20.32
C TYR A 169 6.25 -23.25 19.71
N SER A 170 6.66 -22.08 19.29
CA SER A 170 7.98 -21.77 18.73
C SER A 170 8.90 -21.01 19.72
N ALA A 171 8.70 -21.19 21.02
CA ALA A 171 9.44 -20.46 22.08
C ALA A 171 10.96 -20.56 21.95
N GLY A 172 11.49 -21.65 21.40
CA GLY A 172 12.91 -21.83 21.14
C GLY A 172 13.56 -20.77 20.22
N ILE A 173 12.75 -19.95 19.54
CA ILE A 173 13.25 -18.81 18.76
C ILE A 173 14.01 -17.81 19.64
N ILE A 174 13.55 -17.63 20.89
CA ILE A 174 14.08 -16.61 21.82
C ILE A 174 15.57 -16.84 22.12
N ASP A 175 15.97 -18.09 22.28
CA ASP A 175 17.34 -18.44 22.63
C ASP A 175 18.18 -18.85 21.40
N SER A 176 17.63 -18.69 20.20
CA SER A 176 18.28 -19.19 19.00
C SER A 176 19.00 -18.07 18.22
N THR A 177 19.95 -18.51 17.40
CA THR A 177 20.68 -17.65 16.46
C THR A 177 20.45 -18.09 15.02
N PHE A 178 20.47 -17.15 14.10
CA PHE A 178 20.43 -17.39 12.67
C PHE A 178 21.83 -17.17 12.06
N LEU A 179 22.29 -18.13 11.27
CA LEU A 179 23.64 -18.16 10.65
C LEU A 179 24.79 -18.04 11.69
N GLY A 180 24.54 -18.43 12.95
CA GLY A 180 25.52 -18.36 14.03
C GLY A 180 25.89 -16.94 14.50
N VAL A 181 25.31 -15.90 13.89
CA VAL A 181 25.69 -14.49 14.14
C VAL A 181 24.50 -13.65 14.65
N PHE A 182 23.30 -13.87 14.11
CA PHE A 182 22.15 -13.02 14.39
C PHE A 182 21.26 -13.67 15.46
N SER A 183 21.19 -13.08 16.67
CA SER A 183 20.21 -13.49 17.66
C SER A 183 18.79 -13.23 17.16
N LEU A 184 17.91 -14.24 17.29
CA LEU A 184 16.51 -14.13 16.88
C LEU A 184 15.62 -13.54 17.99
N GLY A 185 15.93 -13.81 19.25
CA GLY A 185 15.12 -13.33 20.38
C GLY A 185 15.47 -11.93 20.85
N THR A 186 16.70 -11.47 20.64
CA THR A 186 17.14 -10.14 21.07
C THR A 186 17.15 -9.14 19.93
N ARG A 187 17.23 -7.86 20.28
CA ARG A 187 17.37 -6.77 19.28
C ARG A 187 18.72 -6.84 18.59
N SER A 188 18.73 -6.64 17.30
CA SER A 188 19.95 -6.56 16.48
C SER A 188 20.12 -5.14 15.95
N TYR A 189 21.36 -4.67 15.85
CA TYR A 189 21.66 -3.38 15.21
C TYR A 189 22.03 -3.54 13.74
N THR A 190 22.46 -4.72 13.33
CA THR A 190 22.88 -5.00 11.94
C THR A 190 21.71 -5.37 11.04
N LEU A 191 20.75 -6.17 11.53
CA LEU A 191 19.59 -6.59 10.75
C LEU A 191 18.73 -5.41 10.25
N PRO A 192 18.45 -4.34 11.04
CA PRO A 192 17.75 -3.16 10.55
C PRO A 192 18.44 -2.45 9.39
N LEU A 193 19.78 -2.41 9.39
CA LEU A 193 20.55 -1.82 8.29
C LEU A 193 20.43 -2.66 7.02
N ILE A 194 20.48 -3.98 7.14
CA ILE A 194 20.25 -4.90 6.01
C ILE A 194 18.81 -4.73 5.49
N ALA A 195 17.82 -4.64 6.38
CA ALA A 195 16.43 -4.38 6.00
C ALA A 195 16.31 -3.06 5.23
N PHE A 196 16.97 -1.98 5.70
CA PHE A 196 16.96 -0.70 5.00
C PHE A 196 17.47 -0.83 3.57
N VAL A 197 18.62 -1.47 3.36
CA VAL A 197 19.19 -1.67 2.02
C VAL A 197 18.22 -2.44 1.12
N VAL A 198 17.64 -3.53 1.62
CA VAL A 198 16.68 -4.34 0.86
C VAL A 198 15.45 -3.53 0.47
N TYR A 199 14.84 -2.78 1.41
CA TYR A 199 13.66 -1.98 1.13
C TYR A 199 13.98 -0.73 0.29
N ALA A 200 15.17 -0.15 0.41
CA ALA A 200 15.61 0.94 -0.46
C ALA A 200 15.77 0.48 -1.92
N ILE A 201 16.35 -0.70 -2.14
CA ILE A 201 16.44 -1.32 -3.46
C ILE A 201 15.03 -1.61 -4.00
N GLN A 202 14.16 -2.21 -3.18
CA GLN A 202 12.78 -2.52 -3.54
C GLN A 202 12.01 -1.24 -3.93
N THR A 203 12.16 -0.15 -3.17
CA THR A 203 11.50 1.13 -3.46
C THR A 203 12.00 1.74 -4.77
N LYS A 204 13.32 1.77 -5.00
CA LYS A 204 13.88 2.23 -6.27
C LYS A 204 13.38 1.40 -7.45
N LEU A 205 13.35 0.08 -7.30
CA LEU A 205 12.84 -0.82 -8.33
C LEU A 205 11.34 -0.57 -8.60
N GLN A 206 10.55 -0.41 -7.56
CA GLN A 206 9.13 -0.07 -7.67
C GLN A 206 8.93 1.26 -8.41
N MET A 207 9.69 2.29 -8.07
CA MET A 207 9.62 3.60 -8.74
C MET A 207 10.02 3.54 -10.20
N SER A 208 11.03 2.74 -10.56
CA SER A 208 11.53 2.62 -11.94
C SER A 208 10.66 1.73 -12.82
N LEU A 209 10.26 0.57 -12.32
CA LEU A 209 9.49 -0.41 -13.09
C LEU A 209 7.98 -0.13 -13.08
N MET A 210 7.50 0.43 -11.99
CA MET A 210 6.08 0.69 -11.75
C MET A 210 5.85 2.14 -11.32
N PRO A 211 6.24 3.14 -12.15
CA PRO A 211 6.09 4.54 -11.79
C PRO A 211 4.62 4.85 -11.51
N THR A 212 4.35 5.49 -10.40
CA THR A 212 2.99 5.93 -10.07
C THR A 212 2.75 7.26 -10.80
N PRO A 213 1.65 7.42 -11.55
CA PRO A 213 1.33 8.70 -12.16
C PRO A 213 1.18 9.76 -11.08
N SER A 214 2.02 10.78 -11.13
CA SER A 214 1.93 11.93 -10.25
C SER A 214 1.14 13.04 -10.94
N GLN A 215 0.33 13.73 -10.17
CA GLN A 215 -0.27 14.98 -10.63
C GLN A 215 0.82 16.07 -10.66
N PRO A 216 0.81 16.97 -11.63
CA PRO A 216 1.74 18.07 -11.67
C PRO A 216 1.79 18.83 -10.34
N GLY A 217 2.98 19.04 -9.78
CA GLY A 217 3.16 19.67 -8.47
C GLY A 217 3.03 18.75 -7.24
N GLN A 218 2.66 17.48 -7.40
CA GLN A 218 2.61 16.50 -6.32
C GLN A 218 3.74 15.45 -6.39
N GLU A 219 4.61 15.54 -7.38
CA GLU A 219 5.68 14.57 -7.63
C GLU A 219 6.63 14.43 -6.45
N GLN A 220 7.01 15.54 -5.85
CA GLN A 220 7.90 15.56 -4.68
C GLN A 220 7.26 14.91 -3.46
N MET A 221 6.00 15.24 -3.16
CA MET A 221 5.27 14.67 -2.04
C MET A 221 5.06 13.17 -2.21
N GLN A 222 4.77 12.71 -3.42
CA GLN A 222 4.61 11.30 -3.73
C GLN A 222 5.92 10.52 -3.61
N SER A 223 7.03 11.08 -4.08
CA SER A 223 8.37 10.50 -3.90
C SER A 223 8.71 10.39 -2.41
N MET A 224 8.45 11.44 -1.63
CA MET A 224 8.67 11.43 -0.18
C MET A 224 7.83 10.35 0.52
N MET A 225 6.56 10.18 0.14
CA MET A 225 5.70 9.12 0.69
C MET A 225 6.23 7.71 0.37
N GLN A 226 6.81 7.50 -0.80
CA GLN A 226 7.37 6.20 -1.18
C GLN A 226 8.62 5.85 -0.34
N TRP A 227 9.45 6.84 0.01
CA TRP A 227 10.61 6.66 0.87
C TRP A 227 10.26 6.52 2.36
N LEU A 228 9.06 6.94 2.74
CA LEU A 228 8.60 6.81 4.13
C LEU A 228 8.56 5.33 4.57
N SER A 229 8.14 4.42 3.69
CA SER A 229 8.05 2.99 4.00
C SER A 229 9.39 2.35 4.39
N PRO A 230 10.49 2.44 3.60
CA PRO A 230 11.80 1.94 4.01
C PRO A 230 12.28 2.51 5.35
N ILE A 231 12.11 3.81 5.53
CA ILE A 231 12.53 4.50 6.76
C ILE A 231 11.76 3.96 7.96
N MET A 232 10.42 3.89 7.87
CA MET A 232 9.57 3.39 8.95
C MET A 232 9.87 1.94 9.32
N ILE A 233 10.05 1.05 8.33
CA ILE A 233 10.41 -0.35 8.58
C ILE A 233 11.76 -0.45 9.25
N THR A 234 12.74 0.35 8.83
CA THR A 234 14.07 0.36 9.44
C THR A 234 14.01 0.82 10.88
N VAL A 235 13.38 1.96 11.13
CA VAL A 235 13.21 2.52 12.48
C VAL A 235 12.51 1.51 13.38
N PHE A 236 11.41 0.92 12.91
CA PHE A 236 10.68 -0.08 13.67
C PHE A 236 11.51 -1.35 13.94
N SER A 237 12.35 -1.76 12.99
CA SER A 237 13.22 -2.93 13.14
C SER A 237 14.26 -2.82 14.27
N PHE A 238 14.61 -1.59 14.72
CA PHE A 238 15.49 -1.41 15.88
C PHE A 238 14.82 -1.75 17.21
N TRP A 239 13.49 -1.73 17.27
CA TRP A 239 12.75 -2.02 18.51
C TRP A 239 12.22 -3.45 18.62
N VAL A 240 12.24 -4.21 17.53
CA VAL A 240 11.73 -5.57 17.50
C VAL A 240 12.87 -6.61 17.61
N ALA A 241 12.50 -7.85 17.96
CA ALA A 241 13.40 -8.97 17.99
C ALA A 241 13.99 -9.31 16.61
N GLY A 242 15.19 -9.89 16.57
CA GLY A 242 15.87 -10.27 15.34
C GLY A 242 15.04 -11.16 14.42
N ALA A 243 14.21 -12.05 14.97
CA ALA A 243 13.28 -12.89 14.23
C ALA A 243 12.37 -12.06 13.30
N VAL A 244 11.83 -10.94 13.79
CA VAL A 244 10.98 -10.03 13.01
C VAL A 244 11.79 -9.30 11.95
N ALA A 245 13.02 -8.91 12.26
CA ALA A 245 13.90 -8.28 11.28
C ALA A 245 14.27 -9.24 10.14
N VAL A 246 14.56 -10.51 10.43
CA VAL A 246 14.78 -11.56 9.41
C VAL A 246 13.54 -11.71 8.53
N TYR A 247 12.35 -11.78 9.13
CA TYR A 247 11.10 -11.82 8.38
C TYR A 247 10.94 -10.61 7.43
N TYR A 248 11.26 -9.38 7.87
CA TYR A 248 11.22 -8.21 7.00
C TYR A 248 12.22 -8.32 5.85
N ILE A 249 13.45 -8.74 6.10
CA ILE A 249 14.48 -8.90 5.07
C ILE A 249 14.01 -9.88 3.99
N VAL A 250 13.57 -11.07 4.40
CA VAL A 250 13.10 -12.11 3.48
C VAL A 250 11.86 -11.62 2.71
N GLY A 251 10.94 -10.98 3.42
CA GLY A 251 9.75 -10.37 2.82
C GLY A 251 10.08 -9.30 1.79
N GLY A 252 11.07 -8.43 2.08
CA GLY A 252 11.56 -7.39 1.17
C GLY A 252 12.23 -7.97 -0.08
N LEU A 253 13.07 -8.99 0.08
CA LEU A 253 13.69 -9.71 -1.05
C LEU A 253 12.62 -10.34 -1.96
N PHE A 254 11.60 -10.97 -1.36
CA PHE A 254 10.50 -11.50 -2.14
C PHE A 254 9.71 -10.39 -2.87
N MET A 255 9.54 -9.22 -2.25
CA MET A 255 8.88 -8.08 -2.90
C MET A 255 9.67 -7.56 -4.12
N ILE A 256 11.01 -7.62 -4.09
CA ILE A 256 11.85 -7.31 -5.25
C ILE A 256 11.51 -8.28 -6.39
N PHE A 257 11.52 -9.58 -6.11
CA PHE A 257 11.14 -10.62 -7.08
C PHE A 257 9.71 -10.41 -7.60
N GLN A 258 8.76 -10.18 -6.71
CA GLN A 258 7.35 -9.93 -7.04
C GLN A 258 7.17 -8.70 -7.93
N THR A 259 7.89 -7.60 -7.67
CA THR A 259 7.84 -6.38 -8.47
C THR A 259 8.34 -6.63 -9.88
N TYR A 260 9.46 -7.36 -10.01
CA TYR A 260 10.00 -7.75 -11.30
C TYR A 260 9.04 -8.65 -12.08
N LEU A 261 8.47 -9.67 -11.42
CA LEU A 261 7.47 -10.57 -12.02
C LEU A 261 6.21 -9.81 -12.43
N GLY A 262 5.72 -8.91 -11.57
CA GLY A 262 4.57 -8.06 -11.85
C GLY A 262 4.81 -7.15 -13.05
N HIS A 263 6.01 -6.58 -13.19
CA HIS A 263 6.39 -5.78 -14.36
C HIS A 263 6.47 -6.62 -15.63
N ALA A 264 7.03 -7.83 -15.56
CA ALA A 264 7.15 -8.72 -16.71
C ALA A 264 5.78 -9.19 -17.23
N LEU A 265 4.86 -9.54 -16.32
CA LEU A 265 3.51 -10.01 -16.68
C LEU A 265 2.54 -8.87 -17.03
N TYR A 266 2.68 -7.74 -16.39
CA TYR A 266 1.80 -6.57 -16.52
C TYR A 266 2.63 -5.30 -16.67
N PRO A 267 3.28 -5.08 -17.83
CA PRO A 267 4.10 -3.89 -18.03
C PRO A 267 3.23 -2.62 -17.91
N PRO A 268 3.79 -1.54 -17.32
CA PRO A 268 3.06 -0.29 -17.17
C PRO A 268 2.69 0.29 -18.53
N TYR A 269 1.52 0.91 -18.59
CA TYR A 269 1.08 1.61 -19.78
C TYR A 269 2.07 2.72 -20.12
N LYS A 270 2.65 2.67 -21.32
CA LYS A 270 3.45 3.76 -21.88
C LYS A 270 2.53 4.56 -22.78
N PRO A 271 2.27 5.86 -22.48
CA PRO A 271 1.54 6.69 -23.43
C PRO A 271 2.34 6.73 -24.73
N GLU A 272 1.74 6.28 -25.83
CA GLU A 272 2.26 6.63 -27.13
C GLU A 272 2.41 8.15 -27.17
N LYS A 273 3.54 8.66 -27.71
CA LYS A 273 3.71 10.11 -27.89
C LYS A 273 2.51 10.62 -28.71
N GLN A 274 1.44 10.95 -28.03
CA GLN A 274 0.29 11.57 -28.67
C GLN A 274 0.85 12.84 -29.29
N LYS A 275 0.83 12.91 -30.63
CA LYS A 275 0.85 14.18 -31.34
C LYS A 275 -0.10 15.08 -30.56
N LYS A 276 0.38 16.19 -30.02
CA LYS A 276 -0.40 17.18 -29.29
C LYS A 276 -1.64 17.50 -30.13
N GLN A 277 -2.72 16.74 -29.96
CA GLN A 277 -4.03 17.22 -30.37
C GLN A 277 -4.28 18.40 -29.46
N ALA A 278 -4.29 19.57 -30.03
CA ALA A 278 -4.55 20.79 -29.32
C ALA A 278 -5.87 20.59 -28.56
N PHE A 279 -5.75 20.47 -27.24
CA PHE A 279 -6.90 20.41 -26.35
C PHE A 279 -7.65 21.71 -26.51
N ASP A 280 -8.86 21.64 -27.03
CA ASP A 280 -9.74 22.78 -27.22
C ASP A 280 -10.55 22.98 -25.92
N PRO A 281 -10.19 23.99 -25.10
CA PRO A 281 -10.85 24.22 -23.81
C PRO A 281 -12.32 24.64 -23.96
N GLU A 282 -12.74 25.15 -25.11
CA GLU A 282 -14.13 25.55 -25.37
C GLU A 282 -15.08 24.36 -25.51
N LYS A 283 -14.59 23.18 -25.97
CA LYS A 283 -15.46 22.00 -26.11
C LYS A 283 -15.86 21.38 -24.78
N VAL A 284 -15.11 21.62 -23.69
CA VAL A 284 -15.43 21.10 -22.37
C VAL A 284 -16.56 21.88 -21.70
N THR A 285 -16.64 23.18 -21.93
CA THR A 285 -17.69 24.04 -21.36
C THR A 285 -19.07 23.74 -21.93
N LEU A 286 -19.17 23.24 -23.16
CA LEU A 286 -20.45 22.96 -23.83
C LEU A 286 -21.19 21.73 -23.27
N VAL A 287 -20.47 20.77 -22.63
CA VAL A 287 -21.09 19.57 -22.05
C VAL A 287 -21.73 19.88 -20.69
N SER A 288 -21.17 20.82 -19.92
CA SER A 288 -21.70 21.25 -18.61
C SER A 288 -23.01 22.05 -18.76
N ASN A 289 -23.12 22.90 -19.78
CA ASN A 289 -24.29 23.75 -19.98
C ASN A 289 -25.52 23.02 -20.56
N LYS A 290 -25.35 21.87 -21.24
CA LYS A 290 -26.48 21.08 -21.74
C LYS A 290 -27.28 20.34 -20.67
N LYS A 291 -26.71 20.11 -19.48
CA LYS A 291 -27.40 19.46 -18.35
C LYS A 291 -28.17 20.42 -17.45
N LYS A 292 -27.99 21.73 -17.57
CA LYS A 292 -28.77 22.73 -16.81
C LYS A 292 -30.06 23.21 -17.53
N ARG A 293 -30.36 22.68 -18.72
CA ARG A 293 -31.54 23.05 -19.53
C ARG A 293 -32.50 21.88 -19.82
N LYS A 294 -32.54 20.86 -18.97
CA LYS A 294 -33.62 19.85 -18.99
C LYS A 294 -34.15 19.62 -17.57
#